data_1b9f933a91c1e7e20a55ce5abe9fc15a
#
_entry.id   1b9f933a91c1e7e20a55ce5abe9fc15a
#
_cell.length_a   1.000
_cell.length_b   1.000
_cell.length_c   1.000
_cell.angle_alpha   90.00
_cell.angle_beta   90.00
_cell.angle_gamma   90.00
#
_symmetry.space_group_name_H-M   'P 1'
#
loop_
_entity.id
_entity.type
_entity.pdbx_description
1 polymer ?
#
loop_
_entity_poly.entity_id
_entity_poly.type
_entity_poly.pdbx_seq_one_letter_code
_entity_poly.pdbx_strand_id
1 'polypeptide(L)'
;MIKSQQEFKSEIRKNMRDGNGEILITHLLNTTEDLKAQARLFAKLTIEKGCSIGYHEHINEEEIFYILQGTAKLNDNGTDKILNPGDIAVTSNAGHAIENIGDETLEVLAVILKF
;
A
#
# COMPACT_ATOMS: atom_id res chain seq x y z
N MET A 1 8.00 4.05 -21.85
CA MET A 1 6.60 4.47 -22.04
C MET A 1 6.22 5.55 -21.05
N ILE A 2 5.21 6.32 -21.34
CA ILE A 2 4.70 7.38 -20.46
C ILE A 2 3.22 7.11 -20.24
N LYS A 3 2.77 7.24 -19.00
CA LYS A 3 1.37 7.11 -18.64
C LYS A 3 0.92 8.37 -17.92
N SER A 4 -0.12 9.02 -18.42
CA SER A 4 -0.66 10.22 -17.78
C SER A 4 -1.64 9.83 -16.65
N GLN A 5 -1.90 10.78 -15.75
CA GLN A 5 -2.80 10.58 -14.63
C GLN A 5 -4.19 10.13 -15.06
N GLN A 6 -4.69 10.60 -16.21
CA GLN A 6 -6.01 10.21 -16.71
C GLN A 6 -6.10 8.74 -17.10
N GLU A 7 -4.97 8.07 -17.31
CA GLU A 7 -4.91 6.66 -17.67
C GLU A 7 -4.87 5.73 -16.47
N PHE A 8 -4.70 6.26 -15.26
CA PHE A 8 -4.68 5.44 -14.05
C PHE A 8 -6.05 4.82 -13.80
N LYS A 9 -6.06 3.57 -13.39
CA LYS A 9 -7.28 2.85 -13.04
C LYS A 9 -7.36 2.71 -11.52
N SER A 10 -8.54 2.96 -10.97
CA SER A 10 -8.75 2.90 -9.53
C SER A 10 -9.81 1.86 -9.19
N GLU A 11 -9.69 1.30 -7.99
CA GLU A 11 -10.68 0.41 -7.41
C GLU A 11 -10.83 0.72 -5.92
N ILE A 12 -12.02 0.42 -5.37
CA ILE A 12 -12.29 0.56 -3.95
C ILE A 12 -12.43 -0.84 -3.38
N ARG A 13 -11.72 -1.10 -2.28
CA ARG A 13 -11.86 -2.35 -1.53
C ARG A 13 -12.36 -2.04 -0.13
N LYS A 14 -13.47 -2.70 0.25
CA LYS A 14 -14.08 -2.59 1.57
C LYS A 14 -13.52 -3.66 2.48
N ASN A 15 -13.18 -3.26 3.71
CA ASN A 15 -12.70 -4.18 4.76
C ASN A 15 -11.55 -5.07 4.27
N MET A 16 -10.60 -4.46 3.55
CA MET A 16 -9.49 -5.16 2.92
C MET A 16 -8.65 -5.91 3.96
N ARG A 17 -8.49 -7.23 3.76
CA ARG A 17 -7.78 -8.11 4.69
C ARG A 17 -8.33 -8.03 6.12
N ASP A 18 -9.66 -7.90 6.26
CA ASP A 18 -10.37 -7.70 7.55
C ASP A 18 -9.99 -6.39 8.25
N GLY A 19 -9.53 -5.41 7.49
CA GLY A 19 -9.31 -4.06 7.98
C GLY A 19 -10.61 -3.28 8.10
N ASN A 20 -10.49 -2.00 8.44
CA ASN A 20 -11.62 -1.11 8.67
C ASN A 20 -11.81 -0.15 7.51
N GLY A 21 -13.07 0.03 7.09
CA GLY A 21 -13.47 1.01 6.09
C GLY A 21 -13.06 0.65 4.68
N GLU A 22 -12.84 1.68 3.86
CA GLU A 22 -12.55 1.53 2.44
C GLU A 22 -11.14 2.00 2.11
N ILE A 23 -10.51 1.31 1.16
CA ILE A 23 -9.22 1.69 0.60
C ILE A 23 -9.41 1.99 -0.88
N LEU A 24 -8.99 3.17 -1.32
CA LEU A 24 -8.90 3.48 -2.74
C LEU A 24 -7.53 3.07 -3.25
N ILE A 25 -7.50 2.17 -4.21
CA ILE A 25 -6.27 1.70 -4.85
C ILE A 25 -6.20 2.33 -6.24
N THR A 26 -5.24 3.21 -6.45
CA THR A 26 -5.00 3.83 -7.75
C THR A 26 -3.80 3.14 -8.39
N HIS A 27 -4.06 2.32 -9.39
CA HIS A 27 -3.01 1.59 -10.10
C HIS A 27 -2.26 2.55 -11.01
N LEU A 28 -1.00 2.81 -10.67
CA LEU A 28 -0.13 3.68 -11.46
C LEU A 28 0.43 2.95 -12.67
N LEU A 29 0.69 1.67 -12.51
CA LEU A 29 1.13 0.78 -13.58
C LEU A 29 0.27 -0.49 -13.58
N ASN A 30 0.03 -1.01 -14.78
CA ASN A 30 -0.43 -2.38 -14.95
C ASN A 30 0.81 -3.27 -14.95
N THR A 31 1.03 -4.01 -13.86
CA THR A 31 2.28 -4.75 -13.67
C THR A 31 2.48 -5.88 -14.67
N THR A 32 1.41 -6.33 -15.32
CA THR A 32 1.48 -7.38 -16.35
C THR A 32 1.84 -6.79 -17.72
N GLU A 33 1.28 -5.64 -18.07
CA GLU A 33 1.42 -5.06 -19.40
C GLU A 33 2.53 -4.01 -19.49
N ASP A 34 2.72 -3.24 -18.42
CA ASP A 34 3.63 -2.09 -18.44
C ASP A 34 5.05 -2.43 -18.03
N LEU A 35 5.25 -3.56 -17.34
CA LEU A 35 6.56 -3.96 -16.82
C LEU A 35 6.97 -5.32 -17.36
N LYS A 36 8.27 -5.50 -17.52
CA LYS A 36 8.88 -6.81 -17.79
C LYS A 36 9.31 -7.52 -16.51
N ALA A 37 9.59 -6.75 -15.46
CA ALA A 37 9.98 -7.30 -14.16
C ALA A 37 8.81 -7.98 -13.47
N GLN A 38 9.11 -8.87 -12.54
CA GLN A 38 8.12 -9.64 -11.77
C GLN A 38 7.54 -8.76 -10.66
N ALA A 39 6.44 -8.09 -10.94
CA ALA A 39 5.73 -7.27 -9.99
C ALA A 39 4.24 -7.63 -9.98
N ARG A 40 3.60 -7.46 -8.82
CA ARG A 40 2.16 -7.75 -8.66
C ARG A 40 1.34 -6.49 -8.39
N LEU A 41 1.97 -5.43 -7.90
CA LEU A 41 1.31 -4.16 -7.59
C LEU A 41 2.28 -3.00 -7.77
N PHE A 42 1.79 -1.91 -8.33
CA PHE A 42 2.47 -0.63 -8.34
C PHE A 42 1.38 0.43 -8.30
N ALA A 43 1.04 0.87 -7.10
CA ALA A 43 -0.17 1.66 -6.88
C ALA A 43 0.01 2.70 -5.77
N LYS A 44 -0.85 3.71 -5.80
CA LYS A 44 -1.05 4.61 -4.67
C LYS A 44 -2.25 4.12 -3.88
N LEU A 45 -2.07 3.93 -2.58
CA LEU A 45 -3.15 3.62 -1.64
C LEU A 45 -3.60 4.91 -1.00
N THR A 46 -4.91 5.16 -1.01
CA THR A 46 -5.54 6.29 -0.35
C THR A 46 -6.39 5.75 0.79
N ILE A 47 -6.00 6.08 2.01
CA ILE A 47 -6.61 5.53 3.23
C ILE A 47 -7.11 6.70 4.07
N GLU A 48 -8.43 6.83 4.17
CA GLU A 48 -9.04 7.91 4.93
C GLU A 48 -8.89 7.67 6.44
N LYS A 49 -9.14 8.72 7.22
CA LYS A 49 -9.03 8.68 8.68
C LYS A 49 -9.78 7.47 9.25
N GLY A 50 -9.11 6.69 10.11
CA GLY A 50 -9.67 5.53 10.78
C GLY A 50 -9.77 4.28 9.93
N CYS A 51 -9.46 4.36 8.64
CA CYS A 51 -9.46 3.19 7.77
C CYS A 51 -8.12 2.45 7.84
N SER A 52 -8.15 1.17 7.46
CA SER A 52 -6.97 0.31 7.59
C SER A 52 -7.03 -0.86 6.64
N ILE A 53 -5.85 -1.40 6.34
CA ILE A 53 -5.68 -2.72 5.71
C ILE A 53 -5.26 -3.68 6.82
N GLY A 54 -6.01 -4.77 7.00
CA GLY A 54 -5.76 -5.73 8.06
C GLY A 54 -4.48 -6.54 7.85
N TYR A 55 -4.10 -7.29 8.89
CA TYR A 55 -2.86 -8.07 8.88
C TYR A 55 -2.91 -9.17 7.83
N HIS A 56 -1.86 -9.27 7.01
CA HIS A 56 -1.71 -10.29 5.98
C HIS A 56 -0.23 -10.53 5.72
N GLU A 57 0.08 -11.68 5.13
CA GLU A 57 1.45 -12.09 4.85
C GLU A 57 1.79 -11.97 3.38
N HIS A 58 3.05 -11.64 3.09
CA HIS A 58 3.64 -11.66 1.76
C HIS A 58 4.67 -12.77 1.70
N ILE A 59 4.34 -13.85 0.97
CA ILE A 59 5.21 -15.03 0.85
C ILE A 59 5.72 -15.10 -0.58
N ASN A 60 7.04 -15.26 -0.74
CA ASN A 60 7.73 -15.25 -2.02
C ASN A 60 7.52 -13.94 -2.78
N GLU A 61 7.30 -12.88 -2.03
CA GLU A 61 7.17 -11.51 -2.53
C GLU A 61 7.53 -10.54 -1.42
N GLU A 62 7.72 -9.30 -1.79
CA GLU A 62 7.97 -8.23 -0.82
C GLU A 62 7.15 -7.01 -1.21
N GLU A 63 6.63 -6.32 -0.20
CA GLU A 63 5.90 -5.07 -0.40
C GLU A 63 6.69 -3.91 0.17
N ILE A 64 6.79 -2.86 -0.64
CA ILE A 64 7.41 -1.60 -0.26
C ILE A 64 6.29 -0.59 -0.03
N PHE A 65 6.28 0.05 1.14
CA PHE A 65 5.42 1.20 1.43
C PHE A 65 6.30 2.44 1.56
N TYR A 66 5.98 3.46 0.78
CA TYR A 66 6.59 4.78 0.93
C TYR A 66 5.49 5.78 1.25
N ILE A 67 5.59 6.46 2.39
CA ILE A 67 4.55 7.37 2.87
C ILE A 67 4.67 8.70 2.13
N LEU A 68 3.62 9.06 1.39
CA LEU A 68 3.55 10.31 0.64
C LEU A 68 2.90 11.42 1.45
N GLN A 69 1.89 11.09 2.25
CA GLN A 69 1.12 12.06 3.05
C GLN A 69 0.47 11.33 4.23
N GLY A 70 0.32 12.05 5.33
CA GLY A 70 -0.40 11.54 6.50
C GLY A 70 0.49 10.73 7.45
N THR A 71 -0.14 10.16 8.47
CA THR A 71 0.54 9.40 9.53
C THR A 71 -0.05 8.02 9.63
N ALA A 72 0.78 7.01 9.52
CA ALA A 72 0.38 5.62 9.57
C ALA A 72 0.90 4.92 10.82
N LYS A 73 0.13 3.95 11.30
CA LYS A 73 0.65 2.90 12.19
C LYS A 73 0.84 1.66 11.34
N LEU A 74 2.07 1.18 11.29
CA LEU A 74 2.40 -0.08 10.63
C LEU A 74 2.63 -1.15 11.69
N ASN A 75 1.87 -2.24 11.60
CA ASN A 75 2.22 -3.46 12.31
C ASN A 75 3.24 -4.18 11.42
N ASP A 76 4.50 -4.12 11.83
CA ASP A 76 5.61 -4.73 11.09
C ASP A 76 5.93 -6.07 11.73
N ASN A 77 5.36 -7.13 11.19
CA ASN A 77 5.56 -8.50 11.66
C ASN A 77 5.36 -8.65 13.17
N GLY A 78 4.32 -8.00 13.70
CA GLY A 78 3.94 -8.05 15.11
C GLY A 78 4.40 -6.87 15.96
N THR A 79 5.21 -5.95 15.42
CA THR A 79 5.67 -4.77 16.15
C THR A 79 5.10 -3.50 15.52
N ASP A 80 4.42 -2.69 16.33
CA ASP A 80 3.85 -1.44 15.83
C ASP A 80 4.91 -0.34 15.69
N LYS A 81 4.88 0.35 14.57
CA LYS A 81 5.73 1.50 14.26
C LYS A 81 4.88 2.63 13.69
N ILE A 82 5.25 3.86 14.01
CA ILE A 82 4.63 5.05 13.41
C ILE A 82 5.47 5.48 12.22
N LEU A 83 4.80 5.68 11.07
CA LEU A 83 5.45 6.15 9.86
C LEU A 83 4.90 7.52 9.49
N ASN A 84 5.81 8.41 9.11
CA ASN A 84 5.51 9.78 8.68
C ASN A 84 5.89 9.97 7.20
N PRO A 85 5.43 11.05 6.54
CA PRO A 85 5.80 11.31 5.15
C PRO A 85 7.31 11.24 4.94
N GLY A 86 7.73 10.51 3.90
CA GLY A 86 9.13 10.27 3.59
C GLY A 86 9.71 8.99 4.19
N ASP A 87 8.99 8.34 5.11
CA ASP A 87 9.42 7.05 5.66
C ASP A 87 9.08 5.91 4.69
N ILE A 88 9.91 4.88 4.72
CA ILE A 88 9.76 3.68 3.88
C ILE A 88 9.80 2.42 4.73
N ALA A 89 9.00 1.43 4.35
CA ALA A 89 8.99 0.11 4.98
C ALA A 89 9.02 -0.98 3.90
N VAL A 90 9.69 -2.08 4.20
CA VAL A 90 9.71 -3.26 3.33
C VAL A 90 9.28 -4.46 4.15
N THR A 91 8.30 -5.21 3.63
CA THR A 91 7.81 -6.45 4.22
C THR A 91 8.08 -7.59 3.24
N SER A 92 8.99 -8.50 3.62
CA SER A 92 9.46 -9.58 2.76
C SER A 92 9.36 -10.90 3.52
N ASN A 93 8.64 -11.88 2.97
CA ASN A 93 8.36 -13.17 3.63
C ASN A 93 7.90 -12.98 5.09
N ALA A 94 7.03 -12.02 5.31
CA ALA A 94 6.54 -11.62 6.64
C ALA A 94 5.16 -11.01 6.50
N GLY A 95 4.54 -10.65 7.62
CA GLY A 95 3.23 -10.04 7.65
C GLY A 95 3.26 -8.58 8.07
N HIS A 96 2.20 -7.86 7.71
CA HIS A 96 2.01 -6.48 8.13
C HIS A 96 0.55 -6.06 8.07
N ALA A 97 0.27 -4.93 8.72
CA ALA A 97 -1.00 -4.22 8.63
C ALA A 97 -0.71 -2.72 8.66
N ILE A 98 -1.56 -1.92 8.03
CA ILE A 98 -1.38 -0.46 8.03
C ILE A 98 -2.71 0.23 8.33
N GLU A 99 -2.64 1.27 9.17
CA GLU A 99 -3.80 2.04 9.60
C GLU A 99 -3.51 3.53 9.54
N ASN A 100 -4.47 4.31 9.07
CA ASN A 100 -4.40 5.78 9.16
C ASN A 100 -4.77 6.20 10.58
N ILE A 101 -3.79 6.65 11.34
CA ILE A 101 -3.98 7.14 12.71
C ILE A 101 -3.93 8.67 12.82
N GLY A 102 -3.75 9.37 11.70
CA GLY A 102 -3.71 10.83 11.65
C GLY A 102 -5.07 11.43 11.32
N ASP A 103 -5.09 12.75 11.15
CA ASP A 103 -6.30 13.50 10.78
C ASP A 103 -6.40 13.75 9.27
N GLU A 104 -5.30 13.65 8.56
CA GLU A 104 -5.25 13.80 7.11
C GLU A 104 -5.47 12.47 6.42
N THR A 105 -5.83 12.53 5.13
CA THR A 105 -5.80 11.37 4.25
C THR A 105 -4.38 10.80 4.21
N LEU A 106 -4.25 9.50 4.42
CA LEU A 106 -2.98 8.79 4.29
C LEU A 106 -2.82 8.37 2.83
N GLU A 107 -1.70 8.76 2.23
CA GLU A 107 -1.34 8.33 0.88
C GLU A 107 -0.02 7.58 0.93
N VAL A 108 -0.02 6.38 0.35
CA VAL A 108 1.12 5.46 0.38
C VAL A 108 1.40 4.96 -1.03
N LEU A 109 2.65 5.08 -1.47
CA LEU A 109 3.09 4.34 -2.66
C LEU A 109 3.36 2.90 -2.24
N ALA A 110 2.66 1.96 -2.88
CA ALA A 110 2.77 0.53 -2.60
C ALA A 110 3.28 -0.20 -3.83
N VAL A 111 4.35 -0.96 -3.66
CA VAL A 111 4.96 -1.77 -4.72
C VAL A 111 5.15 -3.18 -4.20
N ILE A 112 4.63 -4.18 -4.92
CA ILE A 112 4.85 -5.59 -4.60
C ILE A 112 5.70 -6.21 -5.70
N LEU A 113 6.86 -6.72 -5.31
CA LEU A 113 7.79 -7.42 -6.20
C LEU A 113 7.80 -8.90 -5.84
N LYS A 114 7.83 -9.75 -6.85
CA LYS A 114 7.88 -11.21 -6.67
C LYS A 114 9.31 -11.72 -6.84
N PHE A 115 9.62 -12.77 -6.12
CA PHE A 115 10.92 -13.41 -6.23
C PHE A 115 10.83 -14.93 -6.03
#